data_92a377b0022bfb388ccd16afb1de6567
#
_entry.id   92a377b0022bfb388ccd16afb1de6567
#
_cell.length_a   1.000
_cell.length_b   1.000
_cell.length_c   1.000
_cell.angle_alpha   90.00
_cell.angle_beta   90.00
_cell.angle_gamma   90.00
#
_symmetry.space_group_name_H-M   'P 1'
#
loop_
_entity.id
_entity.type
_entity.pdbx_description
1 polymer ?
#
loop_
_entity_poly.entity_id
_entity_poly.type
_entity_poly.pdbx_seq_one_letter_code
_entity_poly.pdbx_strand_id
1 'polypeptide(L)'
;DSQFDPSTPTPFSFAGTHPDIEQSAFVQDLIHLGNWTVSAGLRWDHYHLLLDQNAVDPRLSISRYFHSADLVLHFSYDRVFQTPSFENILLSSSTAATNLQTGTLQLPVRPSVGNYFEAGLTKAFFKNLRLSTNYFRRDVNNYADDNQVTNTTIGFPIAFQKAIIYGAEGKLDVPDWHRFSGFLSYSWSVGNAFYPVTGGLFLGAQGMIPTSGHFPDSQDQRNTVRGRVRYQVASRLWVAAGIQYDTGLPFQFQCDSRLTLQQCIQGEVQTYGQQVIDRINFNLGRIYPSFQVSASAGADVYKSEHLKMSLQIDGQNLTNVLDVIDFGGLFSGNAIGPPRSYFVRLAATF
;
A
#
# COMPACT_ATOMS: atom_id res chain seq x y z
N ASP A 1 -10.91 -10.64 27.61
CA ASP A 1 -11.28 -11.85 26.87
C ASP A 1 -11.08 -13.08 27.70
N SER A 2 -12.17 -13.62 28.27
CA SER A 2 -12.16 -14.80 29.14
C SER A 2 -11.80 -16.10 28.41
N GLN A 3 -11.47 -16.05 27.13
CA GLN A 3 -11.16 -17.24 26.33
C GLN A 3 -9.68 -17.54 26.20
N PHE A 4 -8.84 -16.54 26.44
CA PHE A 4 -7.40 -16.71 26.56
C PHE A 4 -7.02 -16.43 28.02
N ASP A 5 -7.54 -17.24 28.93
CA ASP A 5 -7.07 -17.22 30.33
C ASP A 5 -5.61 -17.67 30.35
N PRO A 6 -4.65 -16.78 30.63
CA PRO A 6 -3.24 -17.16 30.69
C PRO A 6 -2.93 -18.12 31.83
N SER A 7 -3.85 -18.32 32.78
CA SER A 7 -3.67 -19.26 33.90
C SER A 7 -3.92 -20.73 33.52
N THR A 8 -4.64 -20.98 32.41
CA THR A 8 -4.90 -22.33 31.88
C THR A 8 -4.88 -22.34 30.35
N PRO A 9 -3.73 -22.05 29.69
CA PRO A 9 -3.66 -22.07 28.26
C PRO A 9 -3.82 -23.50 27.75
N THR A 10 -4.94 -23.79 27.08
CA THR A 10 -5.02 -25.00 26.26
C THR A 10 -4.25 -24.71 24.97
N PRO A 11 -3.13 -25.40 24.71
CA PRO A 11 -2.37 -25.19 23.50
C PRO A 11 -3.24 -25.59 22.30
N PHE A 12 -3.43 -24.64 21.38
CA PHE A 12 -4.05 -24.90 20.11
C PHE A 12 -2.96 -25.23 19.08
N SER A 13 -3.09 -26.36 18.39
CA SER A 13 -2.22 -26.74 17.29
C SER A 13 -3.04 -27.13 16.09
N PHE A 14 -2.61 -26.69 14.93
CA PHE A 14 -3.20 -27.04 13.66
C PHE A 14 -2.12 -27.50 12.69
N ALA A 15 -2.36 -28.58 11.99
CA ALA A 15 -1.58 -29.03 10.86
C ALA A 15 -2.54 -29.47 9.74
N GLY A 16 -2.36 -28.93 8.56
CA GLY A 16 -3.16 -29.23 7.40
C GLY A 16 -2.30 -29.19 6.14
N THR A 17 -2.65 -30.05 5.15
CA THR A 17 -2.02 -30.07 3.84
C THR A 17 -3.14 -30.17 2.81
N HIS A 18 -3.08 -29.30 1.82
CA HIS A 18 -4.00 -29.30 0.70
C HIS A 18 -3.23 -29.00 -0.59
N PRO A 19 -3.46 -29.73 -1.69
CA PRO A 19 -2.82 -29.40 -2.96
C PRO A 19 -3.38 -28.08 -3.49
N ASP A 20 -2.49 -27.22 -3.95
CA ASP A 20 -2.81 -25.99 -4.66
C ASP A 20 -2.43 -26.16 -6.13
N ILE A 21 -3.34 -25.78 -7.02
CA ILE A 21 -3.11 -25.79 -8.46
C ILE A 21 -3.46 -24.44 -9.04
N GLU A 22 -2.44 -23.71 -9.47
CA GLU A 22 -2.60 -22.47 -10.22
C GLU A 22 -2.07 -22.65 -11.63
N GLN A 23 -2.88 -22.30 -12.61
CA GLN A 23 -2.52 -22.35 -14.01
C GLN A 23 -2.85 -21.03 -14.67
N SER A 24 -1.99 -20.59 -15.58
CA SER A 24 -2.27 -19.39 -16.37
C SER A 24 -1.73 -19.51 -17.78
N ALA A 25 -2.44 -18.91 -18.72
CA ALA A 25 -2.01 -18.75 -20.10
C ALA A 25 -2.36 -17.34 -20.57
N PHE A 26 -1.53 -16.74 -21.42
CA PHE A 26 -1.82 -15.41 -21.96
C PHE A 26 -1.34 -15.29 -23.41
N VAL A 27 -1.99 -14.37 -24.13
CA VAL A 27 -1.56 -13.87 -25.43
C VAL A 27 -1.64 -12.34 -25.40
N GLN A 28 -0.62 -11.68 -25.92
CA GLN A 28 -0.55 -10.22 -25.97
C GLN A 28 0.20 -9.77 -27.24
N ASP A 29 -0.27 -8.68 -27.84
CA ASP A 29 0.38 -8.04 -28.96
C ASP A 29 0.60 -6.55 -28.70
N LEU A 30 1.66 -5.99 -29.28
CA LEU A 30 2.01 -4.59 -29.23
C LEU A 30 2.12 -4.04 -30.65
N ILE A 31 1.16 -3.23 -31.02
CA ILE A 31 0.99 -2.70 -32.36
C ILE A 31 1.39 -1.23 -32.41
N HIS A 32 2.30 -0.87 -33.31
CA HIS A 32 2.68 0.51 -33.59
C HIS A 32 2.10 0.96 -34.94
N LEU A 33 1.24 1.97 -34.92
CA LEU A 33 0.59 2.56 -36.10
C LEU A 33 0.87 4.06 -36.14
N GLY A 34 1.99 4.46 -36.76
CA GLY A 34 2.41 5.85 -36.78
C GLY A 34 2.63 6.39 -35.36
N ASN A 35 1.81 7.35 -34.94
CA ASN A 35 1.89 7.95 -33.61
C ASN A 35 1.06 7.22 -32.54
N TRP A 36 0.42 6.13 -32.88
CA TRP A 36 -0.35 5.30 -31.99
C TRP A 36 0.45 4.08 -31.55
N THR A 37 0.32 3.73 -30.29
CA THR A 37 0.77 2.45 -29.75
C THR A 37 -0.43 1.80 -29.07
N VAL A 38 -0.75 0.59 -29.47
CA VAL A 38 -1.85 -0.19 -28.92
C VAL A 38 -1.27 -1.50 -28.40
N SER A 39 -1.53 -1.81 -27.15
CA SER A 39 -1.24 -3.12 -26.56
C SER A 39 -2.58 -3.78 -26.21
N ALA A 40 -2.81 -4.98 -26.74
CA ALA A 40 -4.01 -5.75 -26.45
C ALA A 40 -3.63 -7.16 -26.04
N GLY A 41 -4.24 -7.67 -25.00
CA GLY A 41 -3.96 -9.00 -24.46
C GLY A 41 -5.15 -9.65 -23.82
N LEU A 42 -5.07 -10.95 -23.71
CA LEU A 42 -6.02 -11.77 -23.01
C LEU A 42 -5.26 -12.78 -22.15
N ARG A 43 -5.64 -12.89 -20.89
CA ARG A 43 -5.07 -13.86 -19.95
C ARG A 43 -6.22 -14.74 -19.44
N TRP A 44 -5.93 -16.02 -19.33
CA TRP A 44 -6.77 -16.99 -18.63
C TRP A 44 -6.04 -17.45 -17.38
N ASP A 45 -6.76 -17.49 -16.24
CA ASP A 45 -6.28 -18.00 -14.97
C ASP A 45 -7.24 -19.07 -14.44
N HIS A 46 -6.67 -20.13 -13.88
CA HIS A 46 -7.36 -21.18 -13.15
C HIS A 46 -6.73 -21.31 -11.76
N TYR A 47 -7.57 -21.31 -10.74
CA TYR A 47 -7.21 -21.44 -9.33
C TYR A 47 -8.01 -22.56 -8.69
N HIS A 48 -7.32 -23.50 -8.05
CA HIS A 48 -7.91 -24.60 -7.30
C HIS A 48 -7.12 -24.84 -6.01
N LEU A 49 -7.64 -24.38 -4.88
CA LEU A 49 -7.15 -24.71 -3.53
C LEU A 49 -8.33 -25.14 -2.67
N LEU A 50 -9.13 -24.21 -2.19
CA LEU A 50 -10.38 -24.47 -1.43
C LEU A 50 -11.62 -24.34 -2.32
N LEU A 51 -11.47 -23.61 -3.39
CA LEU A 51 -12.51 -23.33 -4.39
C LEU A 51 -11.90 -23.51 -5.77
N ASP A 52 -12.72 -23.93 -6.72
CA ASP A 52 -12.35 -24.00 -8.12
C ASP A 52 -12.88 -22.76 -8.84
N GLN A 53 -11.98 -21.95 -9.41
CA GLN A 53 -12.35 -20.73 -10.12
C GLN A 53 -11.52 -20.53 -11.37
N ASN A 54 -12.18 -19.99 -12.39
CA ASN A 54 -11.56 -19.58 -13.65
C ASN A 54 -11.84 -18.11 -13.91
N ALA A 55 -10.88 -17.42 -14.48
CA ALA A 55 -11.02 -16.05 -14.92
C ALA A 55 -10.49 -15.86 -16.34
N VAL A 56 -11.06 -14.90 -17.05
CA VAL A 56 -10.54 -14.40 -18.33
C VAL A 56 -10.37 -12.90 -18.19
N ASP A 57 -9.14 -12.45 -18.32
CA ASP A 57 -8.73 -11.11 -17.98
C ASP A 57 -8.19 -10.37 -19.23
N PRO A 58 -9.07 -9.60 -19.91
CA PRO A 58 -8.66 -8.74 -21.00
C PRO A 58 -7.83 -7.56 -20.50
N ARG A 59 -6.85 -7.16 -21.31
CA ARG A 59 -5.99 -6.00 -21.10
C ARG A 59 -5.91 -5.19 -22.36
N LEU A 60 -6.07 -3.88 -22.24
CA LEU A 60 -5.99 -2.95 -23.36
C LEU A 60 -5.26 -1.68 -22.91
N SER A 61 -4.26 -1.28 -23.66
CA SER A 61 -3.61 0.02 -23.50
C SER A 61 -3.49 0.70 -24.84
N ILE A 62 -3.85 1.98 -24.88
CA ILE A 62 -3.77 2.81 -26.08
C ILE A 62 -3.03 4.09 -25.70
N SER A 63 -2.01 4.44 -26.46
CA SER A 63 -1.35 5.72 -26.33
C SER A 63 -1.18 6.41 -27.68
N ARG A 64 -1.17 7.74 -27.67
CA ARG A 64 -0.94 8.57 -28.84
C ARG A 64 0.05 9.67 -28.53
N TYR A 65 1.05 9.79 -29.39
CA TYR A 65 2.01 10.87 -29.33
C TYR A 65 1.62 12.01 -30.30
N PHE A 66 1.60 13.22 -29.79
CA PHE A 66 1.34 14.45 -30.51
C PHE A 66 2.64 15.25 -30.69
N HIS A 67 3.30 15.10 -31.80
CA HIS A 67 4.60 15.73 -32.08
C HIS A 67 4.60 17.25 -31.91
N SER A 68 3.55 17.94 -32.36
CA SER A 68 3.46 19.41 -32.30
C SER A 68 3.38 19.96 -30.88
N ALA A 69 2.99 19.12 -29.91
CA ALA A 69 2.80 19.51 -28.54
C ALA A 69 3.77 18.80 -27.56
N ASP A 70 4.62 17.91 -28.05
CA ASP A 70 5.43 17.01 -27.25
C ASP A 70 4.61 16.34 -26.13
N LEU A 71 3.45 15.83 -26.50
CA LEU A 71 2.43 15.29 -25.60
C LEU A 71 2.13 13.84 -25.93
N VAL A 72 2.14 12.97 -24.93
CA VAL A 72 1.57 11.62 -25.00
C VAL A 72 0.29 11.60 -24.17
N LEU A 73 -0.81 11.15 -24.76
CA LEU A 73 -2.01 10.74 -24.05
C LEU A 73 -2.05 9.23 -23.99
N HIS A 74 -2.49 8.68 -22.87
CA HIS A 74 -2.68 7.24 -22.73
C HIS A 74 -3.96 6.92 -21.96
N PHE A 75 -4.48 5.74 -22.25
CA PHE A 75 -5.59 5.12 -21.56
C PHE A 75 -5.29 3.62 -21.43
N SER A 76 -5.59 3.04 -20.28
CA SER A 76 -5.54 1.59 -20.10
C SER A 76 -6.78 1.06 -19.39
N TYR A 77 -7.10 -0.19 -19.70
CA TYR A 77 -8.07 -1.01 -19.02
C TYR A 77 -7.46 -2.39 -18.78
N ASP A 78 -7.50 -2.84 -17.54
CA ASP A 78 -7.05 -4.17 -17.14
C ASP A 78 -8.13 -4.83 -16.28
N ARG A 79 -8.51 -6.05 -16.63
CA ARG A 79 -9.18 -6.94 -15.71
C ARG A 79 -8.12 -7.77 -15.00
N VAL A 80 -8.23 -7.87 -13.68
CA VAL A 80 -7.21 -8.52 -12.83
C VAL A 80 -7.89 -9.56 -11.96
N PHE A 81 -7.39 -10.78 -12.02
CA PHE A 81 -7.71 -11.86 -11.10
C PHE A 81 -6.56 -12.02 -10.12
N GLN A 82 -6.86 -12.03 -8.83
CA GLN A 82 -5.87 -12.15 -7.76
C GLN A 82 -6.30 -13.22 -6.77
N THR A 83 -5.47 -14.24 -6.61
CA THR A 83 -5.66 -15.29 -5.61
C THR A 83 -5.50 -14.74 -4.20
N PRO A 84 -6.22 -15.27 -3.19
CA PRO A 84 -6.05 -14.84 -1.81
C PRO A 84 -4.68 -15.27 -1.28
N SER A 85 -4.23 -14.60 -0.20
CA SER A 85 -3.03 -15.00 0.51
C SER A 85 -3.14 -16.43 1.03
N PHE A 86 -2.07 -17.22 0.90
CA PHE A 86 -2.03 -18.59 1.41
C PHE A 86 -1.88 -18.67 2.93
N GLU A 87 -1.41 -17.61 3.55
CA GLU A 87 -1.15 -17.57 4.97
C GLU A 87 -2.42 -17.85 5.76
N ASN A 88 -2.36 -18.89 6.57
CA ASN A 88 -3.46 -19.32 7.45
C ASN A 88 -4.81 -19.62 6.75
N ILE A 89 -4.87 -19.68 5.42
CA ILE A 89 -6.12 -19.95 4.70
C ILE A 89 -6.66 -21.37 5.02
N LEU A 90 -5.78 -22.34 5.16
CA LEU A 90 -6.16 -23.71 5.54
C LEU A 90 -6.68 -23.77 6.98
N LEU A 91 -6.07 -23.03 7.88
CA LEU A 91 -6.53 -22.93 9.27
C LEU A 91 -7.89 -22.23 9.30
N SER A 92 -8.03 -21.07 8.65
CA SER A 92 -9.29 -20.31 8.64
C SER A 92 -10.44 -21.09 7.99
N SER A 93 -10.14 -22.06 7.13
CA SER A 93 -11.12 -22.91 6.45
C SER A 93 -11.33 -24.26 7.11
N SER A 94 -10.64 -24.55 8.21
CA SER A 94 -10.70 -25.84 8.89
C SER A 94 -11.82 -25.90 9.94
N THR A 95 -12.31 -27.11 10.22
CA THR A 95 -13.24 -27.36 11.33
C THR A 95 -12.59 -27.10 12.70
N ALA A 96 -11.26 -27.18 12.80
CA ALA A 96 -10.53 -26.82 14.03
C ALA A 96 -10.73 -25.34 14.40
N ALA A 97 -10.76 -24.45 13.39
CA ALA A 97 -10.99 -23.02 13.62
C ALA A 97 -12.43 -22.73 14.10
N THR A 98 -13.43 -23.47 13.61
CA THR A 98 -14.83 -23.29 14.06
C THR A 98 -15.05 -23.68 15.52
N ASN A 99 -14.19 -24.56 16.06
CA ASN A 99 -14.24 -25.00 17.44
C ASN A 99 -13.51 -24.06 18.42
N LEU A 100 -12.79 -23.05 17.91
CA LEU A 100 -12.06 -22.11 18.76
C LEU A 100 -12.99 -21.27 19.64
N GLN A 101 -14.18 -20.96 19.16
CA GLN A 101 -15.15 -20.15 19.89
C GLN A 101 -16.57 -20.43 19.44
N THR A 102 -17.51 -20.41 20.39
CA THR A 102 -18.96 -20.49 20.10
C THR A 102 -19.37 -19.26 19.27
N GLY A 103 -20.13 -19.47 18.20
CA GLY A 103 -20.58 -18.41 17.29
C GLY A 103 -19.52 -17.97 16.28
N THR A 104 -18.53 -18.81 16.02
CA THR A 104 -17.56 -18.58 14.92
C THR A 104 -18.26 -18.62 13.57
N LEU A 105 -18.06 -17.59 12.75
CA LEU A 105 -18.49 -17.55 11.35
C LEU A 105 -17.27 -17.84 10.47
N GLN A 106 -17.42 -18.80 9.59
CA GLN A 106 -16.42 -19.16 8.60
C GLN A 106 -17.01 -19.08 7.20
N LEU A 107 -16.36 -18.29 6.35
CA LEU A 107 -16.73 -18.09 4.96
C LEU A 107 -15.51 -18.36 4.05
N PRO A 108 -15.65 -19.10 2.95
CA PRO A 108 -14.54 -19.36 2.05
C PRO A 108 -14.08 -18.05 1.39
N VAL A 109 -12.78 -17.78 1.47
CA VAL A 109 -12.18 -16.61 0.81
C VAL A 109 -12.00 -16.91 -0.68
N ARG A 110 -12.62 -16.10 -1.51
CA ARG A 110 -12.56 -16.21 -2.98
C ARG A 110 -11.48 -15.30 -3.54
N PRO A 111 -10.90 -15.63 -4.70
CA PRO A 111 -10.08 -14.71 -5.45
C PRO A 111 -10.77 -13.37 -5.70
N SER A 112 -10.00 -12.29 -5.62
CA SER A 112 -10.45 -10.95 -5.97
C SER A 112 -10.46 -10.77 -7.49
N VAL A 113 -11.49 -10.09 -8.00
CA VAL A 113 -11.60 -9.74 -9.42
C VAL A 113 -11.83 -8.24 -9.55
N GLY A 114 -10.91 -7.55 -10.22
CA GLY A 114 -10.95 -6.10 -10.35
C GLY A 114 -10.98 -5.62 -11.80
N ASN A 115 -11.67 -4.50 -12.04
CA ASN A 115 -11.57 -3.73 -13.26
C ASN A 115 -10.78 -2.46 -12.97
N TYR A 116 -9.66 -2.28 -13.65
CA TYR A 116 -8.72 -1.17 -13.46
C TYR A 116 -8.73 -0.28 -14.70
N PHE A 117 -8.94 1.00 -14.47
CA PHE A 117 -8.95 2.02 -15.51
C PHE A 117 -7.90 3.06 -15.18
N GLU A 118 -7.14 3.47 -16.16
CA GLU A 118 -6.19 4.56 -16.06
C GLU A 118 -6.27 5.45 -17.29
N ALA A 119 -6.21 6.76 -17.09
CA ALA A 119 -6.09 7.74 -18.15
C ALA A 119 -5.10 8.81 -17.72
N GLY A 120 -4.19 9.18 -18.62
CA GLY A 120 -3.19 10.16 -18.25
C GLY A 120 -2.52 10.81 -19.44
N LEU A 121 -1.64 11.73 -19.10
CA LEU A 121 -0.82 12.43 -20.06
C LEU A 121 0.62 12.59 -19.58
N THR A 122 1.54 12.62 -20.53
CA THR A 122 2.93 13.03 -20.30
C THR A 122 3.26 14.11 -21.30
N LYS A 123 3.69 15.27 -20.80
CA LYS A 123 4.09 16.42 -21.63
C LYS A 123 5.51 16.85 -21.30
N ALA A 124 6.33 16.97 -22.33
CA ALA A 124 7.62 17.63 -22.24
C ALA A 124 7.43 19.14 -22.47
N PHE A 125 7.95 19.94 -21.53
CA PHE A 125 8.09 21.38 -21.66
C PHE A 125 9.57 21.69 -21.81
N PHE A 126 9.97 22.15 -22.98
CA PHE A 126 11.38 22.30 -23.28
C PHE A 126 12.15 20.98 -23.11
N LYS A 127 13.46 21.02 -23.21
CA LYS A 127 14.28 19.79 -23.08
C LYS A 127 14.43 19.30 -21.63
N ASN A 128 14.02 20.10 -20.64
CA ASN A 128 14.47 19.96 -19.25
C ASN A 128 13.32 19.83 -18.25
N LEU A 129 12.07 19.80 -18.67
CA LEU A 129 10.92 19.70 -17.79
C LEU A 129 9.90 18.72 -18.36
N ARG A 130 9.47 17.75 -17.57
CA ARG A 130 8.44 16.78 -17.94
C ARG A 130 7.37 16.72 -16.86
N LEU A 131 6.13 16.86 -17.29
CA LEU A 131 4.95 16.65 -16.45
C LEU A 131 4.28 15.34 -16.86
N SER A 132 4.03 14.47 -15.90
CA SER A 132 3.20 13.28 -16.08
C SER A 132 2.04 13.35 -15.10
N THR A 133 0.82 13.06 -15.56
CA THR A 133 -0.37 13.01 -14.71
C THR A 133 -1.21 11.81 -15.09
N ASN A 134 -1.79 11.15 -14.08
CA ASN A 134 -2.68 10.01 -14.26
C ASN A 134 -3.90 10.16 -13.35
N TYR A 135 -5.05 9.76 -13.84
CA TYR A 135 -6.23 9.43 -13.06
C TYR A 135 -6.44 7.94 -13.14
N PHE A 136 -6.73 7.29 -12.02
CA PHE A 136 -6.99 5.87 -11.97
C PHE A 136 -8.26 5.56 -11.19
N ARG A 137 -8.89 4.41 -11.54
CA ARG A 137 -10.01 3.84 -10.82
C ARG A 137 -9.91 2.32 -10.83
N ARG A 138 -10.13 1.72 -9.67
CA ARG A 138 -10.16 0.27 -9.44
C ARG A 138 -11.47 -0.10 -8.78
N ASP A 139 -12.25 -0.93 -9.43
CA ASP A 139 -13.48 -1.52 -8.90
C ASP A 139 -13.21 -3.01 -8.68
N VAL A 140 -13.04 -3.41 -7.43
CA VAL A 140 -12.63 -4.77 -7.04
C VAL A 140 -13.77 -5.48 -6.34
N ASN A 141 -14.14 -6.68 -6.78
CA ASN A 141 -15.08 -7.57 -6.10
C ASN A 141 -14.31 -8.64 -5.31
N ASN A 142 -14.89 -9.14 -4.23
CA ASN A 142 -14.22 -10.01 -3.26
C ASN A 142 -12.91 -9.40 -2.80
N TYR A 143 -12.95 -8.12 -2.45
CA TYR A 143 -11.76 -7.39 -2.02
C TYR A 143 -11.17 -8.05 -0.78
N ALA A 144 -9.99 -8.65 -0.93
CA ALA A 144 -9.33 -9.37 0.14
C ALA A 144 -8.33 -8.47 0.89
N ASP A 145 -8.27 -8.65 2.20
CA ASP A 145 -7.33 -8.04 3.12
C ASP A 145 -7.01 -9.06 4.22
N ASP A 146 -6.16 -8.73 5.17
CA ASP A 146 -5.80 -9.60 6.29
C ASP A 146 -6.46 -9.11 7.58
N ASN A 147 -7.06 -10.03 8.34
CA ASN A 147 -7.63 -9.76 9.65
C ASN A 147 -6.74 -10.37 10.74
N GLN A 148 -6.28 -9.56 11.70
CA GLN A 148 -5.55 -10.07 12.85
C GLN A 148 -6.48 -10.69 13.88
N VAL A 149 -6.08 -11.86 14.39
CA VAL A 149 -6.78 -12.50 15.50
C VAL A 149 -6.28 -11.89 16.80
N THR A 150 -7.17 -11.18 17.49
CA THR A 150 -7.02 -10.72 18.88
C THR A 150 -5.58 -10.45 19.32
N ASN A 151 -5.04 -9.25 19.09
CA ASN A 151 -3.71 -8.82 19.57
C ASN A 151 -2.54 -9.82 19.35
N THR A 152 -2.70 -10.74 18.41
CA THR A 152 -1.64 -11.69 18.01
C THR A 152 -1.05 -11.26 16.66
N THR A 153 0.11 -11.82 16.32
CA THR A 153 0.73 -11.65 14.99
C THR A 153 0.11 -12.57 13.93
N ILE A 154 -0.95 -13.30 14.28
CA ILE A 154 -1.60 -14.25 13.36
C ILE A 154 -2.68 -13.49 12.59
N GLY A 155 -2.47 -13.32 11.28
CA GLY A 155 -3.46 -12.80 10.34
C GLY A 155 -4.23 -13.94 9.66
N PHE A 156 -5.49 -13.69 9.35
CA PHE A 156 -6.32 -14.53 8.50
C PHE A 156 -6.83 -13.71 7.32
N PRO A 157 -6.94 -14.29 6.14
CA PRO A 157 -7.54 -13.59 5.02
C PRO A 157 -9.02 -13.27 5.32
N ILE A 158 -9.41 -12.04 4.99
CA ILE A 158 -10.78 -11.55 5.04
C ILE A 158 -11.14 -11.01 3.66
N ALA A 159 -12.40 -11.14 3.27
CA ALA A 159 -12.87 -10.56 2.02
C ALA A 159 -14.16 -9.78 2.23
N PHE A 160 -14.26 -8.64 1.57
CA PHE A 160 -15.44 -7.77 1.51
C PHE A 160 -16.11 -7.87 0.15
N GLN A 161 -17.37 -7.50 0.08
CA GLN A 161 -18.16 -7.55 -1.15
C GLN A 161 -17.43 -6.88 -2.31
N LYS A 162 -16.91 -5.67 -2.08
CA LYS A 162 -16.15 -4.91 -3.06
C LYS A 162 -15.29 -3.84 -2.40
N ALA A 163 -14.32 -3.33 -3.15
CA ALA A 163 -13.67 -2.05 -2.89
C ALA A 163 -13.71 -1.16 -4.13
N ILE A 164 -13.77 0.15 -3.90
CA ILE A 164 -13.65 1.18 -4.92
C ILE A 164 -12.51 2.09 -4.51
N ILE A 165 -11.46 2.12 -5.34
CA ILE A 165 -10.26 2.93 -5.12
C ILE A 165 -10.07 3.81 -6.34
N TYR A 166 -9.95 5.11 -6.16
CA TYR A 166 -9.73 6.05 -7.25
C TYR A 166 -8.87 7.21 -6.80
N GLY A 167 -8.20 7.84 -7.76
CA GLY A 167 -7.31 8.94 -7.44
C GLY A 167 -6.67 9.58 -8.66
N ALA A 168 -5.86 10.58 -8.38
CA ALA A 168 -5.06 11.26 -9.37
C ALA A 168 -3.63 11.44 -8.88
N GLU A 169 -2.68 11.31 -9.79
CA GLU A 169 -1.26 11.45 -9.54
C GLU A 169 -0.66 12.45 -10.51
N GLY A 170 0.30 13.22 -10.02
CA GLY A 170 1.07 14.14 -10.84
C GLY A 170 2.55 14.09 -10.46
N LYS A 171 3.41 14.11 -11.47
CA LYS A 171 4.86 14.16 -11.28
C LYS A 171 5.49 15.16 -12.21
N LEU A 172 6.23 16.08 -11.64
CA LEU A 172 7.09 17.03 -12.35
C LEU A 172 8.53 16.57 -12.23
N ASP A 173 9.17 16.26 -13.35
CA ASP A 173 10.58 15.85 -13.41
C ASP A 173 11.42 16.96 -14.07
N VAL A 174 12.55 17.26 -13.44
CA VAL A 174 13.62 18.12 -13.95
C VAL A 174 14.90 17.30 -14.01
N PRO A 175 15.17 16.60 -15.15
CA PRO A 175 16.33 15.69 -15.23
C PRO A 175 17.67 16.41 -15.17
N ASP A 176 17.78 17.57 -15.81
CA ASP A 176 18.97 18.44 -15.75
C ASP A 176 18.62 19.86 -16.21
N TRP A 177 18.79 20.83 -15.32
CA TRP A 177 18.61 22.25 -15.61
C TRP A 177 19.62 23.09 -14.82
N HIS A 178 20.63 23.62 -15.52
CA HIS A 178 21.67 24.46 -14.91
C HIS A 178 22.27 23.86 -13.61
N ARG A 179 22.66 22.58 -13.65
CA ARG A 179 23.19 21.80 -12.50
C ARG A 179 22.14 21.38 -11.46
N PHE A 180 20.87 21.72 -11.66
CA PHE A 180 19.77 21.20 -10.85
C PHE A 180 19.17 19.96 -11.51
N SER A 181 18.84 18.98 -10.71
CA SER A 181 17.98 17.87 -11.09
C SER A 181 17.04 17.55 -9.94
N GLY A 182 15.87 17.02 -10.26
CA GLY A 182 14.94 16.68 -9.20
C GLY A 182 13.56 16.30 -9.72
N PHE A 183 12.68 16.08 -8.77
CA PHE A 183 11.27 15.84 -9.04
C PHE A 183 10.38 16.34 -7.90
N LEU A 184 9.13 16.58 -8.22
CA LEU A 184 8.04 16.75 -7.27
C LEU A 184 6.89 15.86 -7.72
N SER A 185 6.39 15.00 -6.84
CA SER A 185 5.21 14.18 -7.07
C SER A 185 4.13 14.48 -6.02
N TYR A 186 2.90 14.43 -6.48
CA TYR A 186 1.70 14.51 -5.67
C TYR A 186 0.76 13.39 -6.06
N SER A 187 0.21 12.70 -5.07
CA SER A 187 -0.83 11.71 -5.24
C SER A 187 -2.01 12.03 -4.32
N TRP A 188 -3.20 11.95 -4.88
CA TRP A 188 -4.46 12.00 -4.15
C TRP A 188 -5.22 10.73 -4.44
N SER A 189 -5.66 10.03 -3.37
CA SER A 189 -6.42 8.79 -3.52
C SER A 189 -7.51 8.67 -2.47
N VAL A 190 -8.55 7.93 -2.82
CA VAL A 190 -9.68 7.57 -1.97
C VAL A 190 -9.96 6.09 -2.16
N GLY A 191 -9.90 5.32 -1.07
CA GLY A 191 -10.24 3.91 -1.03
C GLY A 191 -11.38 3.65 -0.06
N ASN A 192 -12.40 2.91 -0.49
CA ASN A 192 -13.49 2.45 0.37
C ASN A 192 -13.76 0.98 0.12
N ALA A 193 -13.83 0.21 1.20
CA ALA A 193 -14.34 -1.15 1.21
C ALA A 193 -15.81 -1.18 1.62
N PHE A 194 -16.56 -2.14 1.09
CA PHE A 194 -18.02 -2.23 1.26
C PHE A 194 -18.42 -3.56 1.85
N TYR A 195 -19.30 -3.51 2.83
CA TYR A 195 -19.98 -4.69 3.36
C TYR A 195 -20.99 -5.28 2.35
N PRO A 196 -21.43 -6.55 2.54
CA PRO A 196 -21.05 -7.46 3.61
C PRO A 196 -19.66 -8.06 3.44
N VAL A 197 -19.18 -8.70 4.50
CA VAL A 197 -18.05 -9.61 4.42
C VAL A 197 -18.44 -10.81 3.59
N THR A 198 -17.57 -11.25 2.68
CA THR A 198 -17.81 -12.36 1.74
C THR A 198 -16.87 -13.54 1.95
N GLY A 199 -15.82 -13.39 2.76
CA GLY A 199 -14.87 -14.44 3.10
C GLY A 199 -14.13 -14.14 4.40
N GLY A 200 -13.66 -15.17 5.09
CA GLY A 200 -12.83 -15.04 6.29
C GLY A 200 -13.32 -15.85 7.48
N LEU A 201 -12.58 -15.71 8.59
CA LEU A 201 -12.86 -16.33 9.87
C LEU A 201 -13.15 -15.25 10.91
N PHE A 202 -14.29 -15.36 11.59
CA PHE A 202 -14.74 -14.41 12.61
C PHE A 202 -15.07 -15.15 13.88
N LEU A 203 -14.24 -15.01 14.90
CA LEU A 203 -14.40 -15.65 16.20
C LEU A 203 -15.45 -14.91 17.03
N GLY A 204 -16.52 -15.60 17.42
CA GLY A 204 -17.57 -15.06 18.28
C GLY A 204 -18.34 -13.85 17.75
N ALA A 205 -18.23 -13.55 16.48
CA ALA A 205 -18.76 -12.32 15.88
C ALA A 205 -20.11 -12.49 15.16
N GLN A 206 -20.75 -13.66 15.30
CA GLN A 206 -22.02 -13.93 14.63
C GLN A 206 -23.11 -12.92 15.08
N GLY A 207 -23.61 -12.12 14.16
CA GLY A 207 -24.56 -11.04 14.43
C GLY A 207 -23.94 -9.66 14.75
N MET A 208 -22.62 -9.56 14.87
CA MET A 208 -21.90 -8.30 15.07
C MET A 208 -21.25 -7.75 13.78
N ILE A 209 -21.21 -8.55 12.71
CA ILE A 209 -20.64 -8.12 11.43
C ILE A 209 -21.64 -7.28 10.67
N PRO A 210 -21.29 -6.03 10.29
CA PRO A 210 -22.18 -5.19 9.49
C PRO A 210 -22.52 -5.86 8.15
N THR A 211 -23.80 -5.74 7.76
CA THR A 211 -24.29 -6.30 6.50
C THR A 211 -24.39 -5.29 5.38
N SER A 212 -24.24 -4.01 5.70
CA SER A 212 -24.29 -2.89 4.75
C SER A 212 -23.44 -1.73 5.21
N GLY A 213 -23.17 -0.80 4.30
CA GLY A 213 -22.31 0.35 4.55
C GLY A 213 -20.95 0.22 3.91
N HIS A 214 -20.10 1.18 4.18
CA HIS A 214 -18.71 1.22 3.72
C HIS A 214 -17.81 1.86 4.77
N PHE A 215 -16.53 1.63 4.65
CA PHE A 215 -15.51 2.22 5.50
C PHE A 215 -14.26 2.53 4.66
N PRO A 216 -13.39 3.45 5.10
CA PRO A 216 -12.13 3.71 4.42
C PRO A 216 -11.27 2.43 4.37
N ASP A 217 -10.70 2.15 3.20
CA ASP A 217 -9.70 1.09 3.06
C ASP A 217 -8.48 1.37 3.97
N SER A 218 -7.83 0.32 4.47
CA SER A 218 -6.67 0.42 5.36
C SER A 218 -5.53 1.26 4.76
N GLN A 219 -5.42 1.28 3.45
CA GLN A 219 -4.43 2.04 2.69
C GLN A 219 -4.95 3.40 2.17
N ASP A 220 -6.11 3.89 2.66
CA ASP A 220 -6.70 5.16 2.23
C ASP A 220 -5.88 6.36 2.71
N GLN A 221 -4.73 6.61 2.09
CA GLN A 221 -3.90 7.78 2.32
C GLN A 221 -4.27 8.90 1.35
N ARG A 222 -5.00 9.91 1.85
CA ARG A 222 -5.65 10.93 1.03
C ARG A 222 -4.71 11.77 0.21
N ASN A 223 -3.58 12.17 0.75
CA ASN A 223 -2.62 13.01 0.05
C ASN A 223 -1.20 12.60 0.40
N THR A 224 -0.37 12.51 -0.62
CA THR A 224 1.06 12.23 -0.50
C THR A 224 1.82 13.20 -1.38
N VAL A 225 2.83 13.85 -0.82
CA VAL A 225 3.78 14.70 -1.57
C VAL A 225 5.17 14.15 -1.36
N ARG A 226 5.93 13.96 -2.44
CA ARG A 226 7.35 13.61 -2.39
C ARG A 226 8.12 14.49 -3.35
N GLY A 227 9.18 15.08 -2.86
CA GLY A 227 10.04 15.91 -3.67
C GLY A 227 11.50 15.70 -3.33
N ARG A 228 12.33 15.81 -4.36
CA ARG A 228 13.79 15.82 -4.20
C ARG A 228 14.39 16.79 -5.18
N VAL A 229 15.31 17.60 -4.72
CA VAL A 229 16.16 18.44 -5.55
C VAL A 229 17.61 18.12 -5.25
N ARG A 230 18.42 18.04 -6.29
CA ARG A 230 19.85 17.87 -6.23
C ARG A 230 20.51 19.03 -6.99
N TYR A 231 21.56 19.58 -6.43
CA TYR A 231 22.40 20.60 -7.05
C TYR A 231 23.84 20.12 -7.14
N GLN A 232 24.41 20.20 -8.35
CA GLN A 232 25.81 19.88 -8.60
C GLN A 232 26.67 21.13 -8.30
N VAL A 233 27.21 21.20 -7.09
CA VAL A 233 28.01 22.35 -6.62
C VAL A 233 29.28 22.50 -7.43
N ALA A 234 30.00 21.39 -7.64
CA ALA A 234 31.22 21.30 -8.43
C ALA A 234 31.23 19.98 -9.22
N SER A 235 32.19 19.79 -10.12
CA SER A 235 32.28 18.57 -10.95
C SER A 235 32.28 17.26 -10.14
N ARG A 236 32.72 17.29 -8.89
CA ARG A 236 32.79 16.12 -8.00
C ARG A 236 31.95 16.22 -6.74
N LEU A 237 31.26 17.37 -6.51
CA LEU A 237 30.51 17.64 -5.28
C LEU A 237 29.07 17.97 -5.61
N TRP A 238 28.15 17.33 -4.93
CA TRP A 238 26.73 17.61 -5.02
C TRP A 238 26.07 17.65 -3.62
N VAL A 239 24.95 18.35 -3.55
CA VAL A 239 24.06 18.37 -2.39
C VAL A 239 22.63 18.06 -2.87
N ALA A 240 21.82 17.52 -1.99
CA ALA A 240 20.41 17.26 -2.27
C ALA A 240 19.56 17.48 -1.03
N ALA A 241 18.32 17.91 -1.24
CA ALA A 241 17.28 17.95 -0.23
C ALA A 241 16.06 17.19 -0.68
N GLY A 242 15.35 16.58 0.24
CA GLY A 242 14.12 15.84 0.00
C GLY A 242 13.05 16.22 1.00
N ILE A 243 11.81 16.18 0.56
CA ILE A 243 10.62 16.38 1.38
C ILE A 243 9.68 15.20 1.18
N GLN A 244 9.00 14.83 2.26
CA GLN A 244 7.90 13.87 2.27
C GLN A 244 6.79 14.44 3.15
N TYR A 245 5.57 14.45 2.61
CA TYR A 245 4.35 14.78 3.33
C TYR A 245 3.33 13.70 3.05
N ASP A 246 2.74 13.17 4.09
CA ASP A 246 1.72 12.13 4.02
C ASP A 246 0.57 12.50 4.97
N THR A 247 -0.65 12.48 4.49
CA THR A 247 -1.83 12.49 5.38
C THR A 247 -1.94 11.13 6.04
N GLY A 248 -2.35 11.09 7.30
CA GLY A 248 -2.42 9.85 8.05
C GLY A 248 -3.40 8.83 7.47
N LEU A 249 -3.09 7.56 7.68
CA LEU A 249 -3.97 6.44 7.39
C LEU A 249 -5.18 6.42 8.33
N PRO A 250 -6.30 5.82 7.93
CA PRO A 250 -7.41 5.54 8.83
C PRO A 250 -6.98 4.50 9.88
N PHE A 251 -7.58 4.57 11.07
CA PHE A 251 -7.41 3.55 12.08
C PHE A 251 -8.77 3.10 12.62
N GLN A 252 -8.82 1.88 13.14
CA GLN A 252 -9.99 1.37 13.83
C GLN A 252 -9.73 1.40 15.33
N PHE A 253 -10.52 2.20 16.04
CA PHE A 253 -10.46 2.29 17.49
C PHE A 253 -11.65 1.57 18.10
N GLN A 254 -11.36 0.52 18.87
CA GLN A 254 -12.39 -0.21 19.61
C GLN A 254 -12.36 0.23 21.07
N CYS A 255 -13.46 0.79 21.53
CA CYS A 255 -13.65 1.18 22.91
C CYS A 255 -14.79 0.34 23.51
N ASP A 256 -14.55 -0.25 24.69
CA ASP A 256 -15.60 -0.97 25.41
C ASP A 256 -16.77 -0.03 25.66
N SER A 257 -17.97 -0.45 25.30
CA SER A 257 -19.22 0.34 25.46
C SER A 257 -19.51 0.77 26.92
N ARG A 258 -18.84 0.15 27.89
CA ARG A 258 -18.92 0.50 29.33
C ARG A 258 -17.98 1.64 29.70
N LEU A 259 -17.03 2.00 28.84
CA LEU A 259 -16.03 3.04 29.07
C LEU A 259 -16.36 4.30 28.24
N THR A 260 -15.93 5.43 28.75
CA THR A 260 -15.94 6.67 27.96
C THR A 260 -14.76 6.66 26.97
N LEU A 261 -14.89 7.38 25.87
CA LEU A 261 -13.78 7.55 24.91
C LEU A 261 -12.48 7.98 25.60
N GLN A 262 -12.57 8.86 26.60
CA GLN A 262 -11.39 9.35 27.32
C GLN A 262 -10.72 8.27 28.17
N GLN A 263 -11.49 7.37 28.79
CA GLN A 263 -10.95 6.23 29.51
C GLN A 263 -10.26 5.23 28.58
N CYS A 264 -10.83 4.98 27.42
CA CYS A 264 -10.20 4.15 26.41
C CYS A 264 -8.88 4.76 25.92
N ILE A 265 -8.87 6.06 25.61
CA ILE A 265 -7.64 6.78 25.18
C ILE A 265 -6.57 6.71 26.29
N GLN A 266 -6.94 6.84 27.56
CA GLN A 266 -5.99 6.70 28.67
C GLN A 266 -5.40 5.28 28.75
N GLY A 267 -6.16 4.25 28.44
CA GLY A 267 -5.66 2.88 28.32
C GLY A 267 -4.60 2.75 27.21
N GLU A 268 -4.87 3.36 26.05
CA GLU A 268 -3.92 3.38 24.93
C GLU A 268 -2.65 4.17 25.28
N VAL A 269 -2.76 5.27 26.03
CA VAL A 269 -1.59 6.02 26.53
C VAL A 269 -0.70 5.14 27.42
N GLN A 270 -1.28 4.29 28.27
CA GLN A 270 -0.52 3.37 29.09
C GLN A 270 0.22 2.31 28.28
N THR A 271 -0.37 1.90 27.16
CA THR A 271 0.18 0.85 26.30
C THR A 271 1.24 1.38 25.34
N TYR A 272 1.00 2.52 24.67
CA TYR A 272 1.81 3.03 23.58
C TYR A 272 2.57 4.32 23.91
N GLY A 273 2.23 4.97 25.00
CA GLY A 273 2.82 6.23 25.44
C GLY A 273 2.15 7.47 24.82
N GLN A 274 2.20 8.57 25.56
CA GLN A 274 1.54 9.83 25.20
C GLN A 274 1.98 10.35 23.83
N GLN A 275 3.27 10.24 23.48
CA GLN A 275 3.82 10.76 22.23
C GLN A 275 3.20 10.10 20.98
N VAL A 276 2.89 8.81 21.05
CA VAL A 276 2.21 8.08 19.98
C VAL A 276 0.76 8.52 19.90
N ILE A 277 0.07 8.60 21.04
CA ILE A 277 -1.34 8.96 21.11
C ILE A 277 -1.57 10.40 20.65
N ASP A 278 -0.65 11.33 20.90
CA ASP A 278 -0.70 12.70 20.39
C ASP A 278 -0.66 12.76 18.84
N ARG A 279 -0.26 11.67 18.19
CA ARG A 279 -0.27 11.55 16.72
C ARG A 279 -1.59 11.00 16.17
N ILE A 280 -2.56 10.66 17.02
CA ILE A 280 -3.83 10.06 16.64
C ILE A 280 -4.97 11.08 16.74
N ASN A 281 -5.70 11.26 15.65
CA ASN A 281 -6.89 12.08 15.62
C ASN A 281 -8.14 11.20 15.80
N PHE A 282 -8.55 10.97 17.03
CA PHE A 282 -9.70 10.14 17.38
C PHE A 282 -11.02 10.68 16.81
N ASN A 283 -11.14 12.00 16.59
CA ASN A 283 -12.36 12.60 16.04
C ASN A 283 -12.53 12.33 14.55
N LEU A 284 -11.43 12.25 13.82
CA LEU A 284 -11.44 11.98 12.37
C LEU A 284 -11.21 10.51 12.05
N GLY A 285 -10.88 9.68 13.04
CA GLY A 285 -10.51 8.28 12.81
C GLY A 285 -9.25 8.12 11.93
N ARG A 286 -8.29 9.04 12.08
CA ARG A 286 -7.06 9.06 11.27
C ARG A 286 -5.84 9.46 12.08
N ILE A 287 -4.68 9.01 11.65
CA ILE A 287 -3.40 9.49 12.14
C ILE A 287 -3.19 10.92 11.66
N TYR A 288 -2.55 11.77 12.46
CA TYR A 288 -2.18 13.12 12.04
C TYR A 288 -1.13 13.09 10.94
N PRO A 289 -1.15 14.05 9.99
CA PRO A 289 -0.18 14.13 8.90
C PRO A 289 1.26 14.16 9.38
N SER A 290 2.16 13.58 8.59
CA SER A 290 3.61 13.57 8.78
C SER A 290 4.28 14.46 7.75
N PHE A 291 5.27 15.26 8.17
CA PHE A 291 6.11 16.04 7.27
C PHE A 291 7.58 15.84 7.63
N GLN A 292 8.32 15.24 6.72
CA GLN A 292 9.73 14.92 6.91
C GLN A 292 10.60 15.65 5.89
N VAL A 293 11.76 16.06 6.35
CA VAL A 293 12.82 16.63 5.52
C VAL A 293 14.03 15.73 5.59
N SER A 294 14.68 15.52 4.47
CA SER A 294 15.96 14.82 4.37
C SER A 294 16.97 15.66 3.58
N ALA A 295 18.24 15.46 3.85
CA ALA A 295 19.32 16.10 3.12
C ALA A 295 20.46 15.12 2.87
N SER A 296 21.17 15.30 1.76
CA SER A 296 22.31 14.48 1.39
C SER A 296 23.40 15.35 0.80
N ALA A 297 24.64 14.95 1.00
CA ALA A 297 25.79 15.51 0.31
C ALA A 297 26.70 14.37 -0.15
N GLY A 298 27.27 14.48 -1.33
CA GLY A 298 28.17 13.45 -1.83
C GLY A 298 29.29 14.03 -2.70
N ALA A 299 30.44 13.37 -2.64
CA ALA A 299 31.60 13.75 -3.40
C ALA A 299 32.32 12.54 -4.02
N ASP A 300 32.81 12.70 -5.24
CA ASP A 300 33.80 11.77 -5.83
C ASP A 300 35.17 12.11 -5.23
N VAL A 301 35.58 11.37 -4.19
CA VAL A 301 36.83 11.63 -3.43
C VAL A 301 38.08 11.16 -4.19
N TYR A 302 37.92 10.13 -5.05
CA TYR A 302 38.98 9.64 -5.91
C TYR A 302 38.39 9.18 -7.26
N LYS A 303 39.07 9.49 -8.34
CA LYS A 303 38.70 9.04 -9.68
C LYS A 303 39.95 8.81 -10.54
N SER A 304 40.16 7.58 -10.99
CA SER A 304 41.15 7.19 -11.98
C SER A 304 40.47 6.38 -13.10
N GLU A 305 41.23 5.87 -14.06
CA GLU A 305 40.72 5.03 -15.17
C GLU A 305 40.07 3.72 -14.66
N HIS A 306 40.59 3.16 -13.55
CA HIS A 306 40.22 1.82 -13.04
C HIS A 306 39.53 1.88 -11.68
N LEU A 307 39.47 3.03 -11.00
CA LEU A 307 38.90 3.12 -9.67
C LEU A 307 38.20 4.47 -9.48
N LYS A 308 36.94 4.40 -9.13
CA LYS A 308 36.17 5.54 -8.67
C LYS A 308 35.73 5.34 -7.22
N MET A 309 36.08 6.23 -6.32
CA MET A 309 35.61 6.22 -4.94
C MET A 309 34.71 7.43 -4.69
N SER A 310 33.55 7.20 -4.07
CA SER A 310 32.62 8.26 -3.69
C SER A 310 32.23 8.15 -2.22
N LEU A 311 32.13 9.29 -1.56
CA LEU A 311 31.64 9.42 -0.19
C LEU A 311 30.29 10.15 -0.23
N GLN A 312 29.32 9.63 0.50
CA GLN A 312 28.01 10.24 0.66
C GLN A 312 27.61 10.27 2.15
N ILE A 313 27.02 11.37 2.55
CA ILE A 313 26.44 11.56 3.88
C ILE A 313 24.95 11.85 3.68
N ASP A 314 24.11 11.14 4.41
CA ASP A 314 22.66 11.28 4.38
C ASP A 314 22.13 11.58 5.77
N GLY A 315 21.22 12.53 5.87
CA GLY A 315 20.40 12.77 7.05
C GLY A 315 18.93 12.54 6.68
N GLN A 316 18.29 11.62 7.36
CA GLN A 316 16.87 11.30 7.18
C GLN A 316 16.05 11.79 8.35
N ASN A 317 14.79 12.16 8.08
CA ASN A 317 13.85 12.69 9.07
C ASN A 317 14.50 13.80 9.93
N LEU A 318 15.11 14.80 9.30
CA LEU A 318 15.78 15.91 9.99
C LEU A 318 14.83 16.74 10.86
N THR A 319 13.55 16.76 10.52
CA THR A 319 12.47 17.35 11.32
C THR A 319 12.21 16.58 12.62
N ASN A 320 12.71 15.34 12.73
CA ASN A 320 12.52 14.44 13.88
C ASN A 320 11.06 14.26 14.26
N VAL A 321 10.19 14.18 13.26
CA VAL A 321 8.76 13.89 13.47
C VAL A 321 8.61 12.44 13.89
N LEU A 322 7.85 12.19 14.94
CA LEU A 322 7.37 10.84 15.25
C LEU A 322 6.34 10.47 14.18
N ASP A 323 6.76 9.63 13.25
CA ASP A 323 5.93 9.18 12.15
C ASP A 323 5.21 7.90 12.54
N VAL A 324 3.98 8.02 13.01
CA VAL A 324 3.10 6.88 13.21
C VAL A 324 2.53 6.54 11.83
N ILE A 325 3.01 5.44 11.25
CA ILE A 325 2.59 4.99 9.91
C ILE A 325 1.23 4.33 10.02
N ASP A 326 1.06 3.44 11.01
CA ASP A 326 -0.16 2.70 11.25
C ASP A 326 -0.42 2.57 12.75
N PHE A 327 -1.70 2.62 13.15
CA PHE A 327 -2.11 2.49 14.54
C PHE A 327 -3.45 1.77 14.64
N GLY A 328 -3.43 0.53 15.10
CA GLY A 328 -4.64 -0.29 15.20
C GLY A 328 -5.41 -0.32 13.89
N GLY A 329 -4.70 -0.38 12.76
CA GLY A 329 -5.30 -0.48 11.45
C GLY A 329 -6.24 -1.68 11.38
N LEU A 330 -7.23 -1.61 10.49
CA LEU A 330 -8.28 -2.62 10.36
C LEU A 330 -7.74 -4.04 10.29
N PHE A 331 -6.52 -4.21 9.75
CA PHE A 331 -5.93 -5.52 9.47
C PHE A 331 -4.41 -5.56 9.66
N SER A 332 -3.82 -4.48 10.13
CA SER A 332 -2.38 -4.37 10.34
C SER A 332 -2.08 -3.94 11.78
N GLY A 333 -0.94 -4.37 12.28
CA GLY A 333 -0.44 -3.95 13.59
C GLY A 333 -0.05 -2.47 13.64
N ASN A 334 0.59 -2.07 14.73
CA ASN A 334 1.11 -0.72 14.87
C ASN A 334 2.49 -0.60 14.22
N ALA A 335 2.71 0.47 13.47
CA ALA A 335 3.96 0.74 12.80
C ALA A 335 4.42 2.19 13.03
N ILE A 336 5.68 2.34 13.39
CA ILE A 336 6.32 3.63 13.59
C ILE A 336 7.50 3.73 12.64
N GLY A 337 7.59 4.84 11.92
CA GLY A 337 8.69 5.15 11.01
C GLY A 337 10.00 5.42 11.73
N PRO A 338 11.13 5.36 11.02
CA PRO A 338 12.44 5.56 11.63
C PRO A 338 12.60 7.01 12.18
N PRO A 339 13.25 7.16 13.33
CA PRO A 339 13.59 8.46 13.88
C PRO A 339 14.62 9.16 13.00
N ARG A 340 15.00 10.39 13.37
CA ARG A 340 16.14 11.08 12.74
C ARG A 340 17.37 10.19 12.74
N SER A 341 17.93 10.00 11.54
CA SER A 341 19.03 9.07 11.32
C SER A 341 20.07 9.67 10.39
N TYR A 342 21.33 9.32 10.60
CA TYR A 342 22.45 9.76 9.78
C TYR A 342 23.22 8.55 9.27
N PHE A 343 23.58 8.59 8.00
CA PHE A 343 24.31 7.51 7.35
C PHE A 343 25.52 8.07 6.62
N VAL A 344 26.60 7.30 6.63
CA VAL A 344 27.78 7.54 5.81
C VAL A 344 27.99 6.34 4.91
N ARG A 345 28.13 6.59 3.62
CA ARG A 345 28.35 5.57 2.61
C ARG A 345 29.64 5.86 1.86
N LEU A 346 30.55 4.88 1.85
CA LEU A 346 31.70 4.84 0.97
C LEU A 346 31.45 3.80 -0.10
N ALA A 347 31.56 4.16 -1.37
CA ALA A 347 31.43 3.25 -2.50
C ALA A 347 32.70 3.29 -3.36
N ALA A 348 33.14 2.12 -3.82
CA ALA A 348 34.23 1.96 -4.77
C ALA A 348 33.73 1.19 -5.99
N THR A 349 34.02 1.68 -7.18
CA THR A 349 33.71 1.05 -8.47
C THR A 349 35.01 0.83 -9.20
N PHE A 350 35.29 -0.41 -9.61
CA PHE A 350 36.51 -0.86 -10.29
C PHE A 350 36.26 -1.01 -11.78
#